data_4dceecf4d07077d852972de0e3165a91
#
_entry.id   4dceecf4d07077d852972de0e3165a91
#
_cell.length_a   1.000
_cell.length_b   1.000
_cell.length_c   1.000
_cell.angle_alpha   90.00
_cell.angle_beta   90.00
_cell.angle_gamma   90.00
#
_symmetry.space_group_name_H-M   'P 1'
#
loop_
_entity.id
_entity.type
_entity.pdbx_description
1 polymer ?
#
loop_
_entity_poly.entity_id
_entity_poly.type
_entity_poly.pdbx_seq_one_letter_code
_entity_poly.pdbx_strand_id
1 'polypeptide(L)'
;LTQALCEKLEGRGKVAVLVGTPGAPCHEERALGVRSVIEQHPGMEIVELEYDEDTVEKAYAYTKQLLERHPDLAGIVCCNMSNPVGAARAVIEAGRQGQVVIVGMDHDQEALGYLRDGTIYALGVQDCYSIGFDTVQVAVMIADGVLPGEAYPEKTQETTTIVYQNGAADMLRTLYGVID
;
A
#
# COMPACT_ATOMS: atom_id res chain seq x y z
N LEU A 1 4.16 -5.82 -3.51
CA LEU A 1 2.75 -5.53 -3.74
C LEU A 1 2.40 -5.51 -5.23
N THR A 2 3.04 -4.67 -6.03
CA THR A 2 2.74 -4.56 -7.47
C THR A 2 2.92 -5.90 -8.18
N GLN A 3 3.95 -6.68 -7.85
CA GLN A 3 4.12 -8.02 -8.38
C GLN A 3 2.92 -8.94 -8.03
N ALA A 4 2.41 -8.88 -6.79
CA ALA A 4 1.23 -9.64 -6.39
C ALA A 4 -0.04 -9.24 -7.17
N LEU A 5 -0.19 -7.94 -7.49
CA LEU A 5 -1.24 -7.45 -8.37
C LEU A 5 -1.07 -8.03 -9.78
N CYS A 6 0.14 -7.97 -10.35
CA CYS A 6 0.41 -8.49 -11.69
C CYS A 6 0.11 -9.99 -11.79
N GLU A 7 0.51 -10.77 -10.80
CA GLU A 7 0.20 -12.20 -10.73
C GLU A 7 -1.31 -12.46 -10.65
N LYS A 8 -2.02 -11.69 -9.80
CA LYS A 8 -3.47 -11.79 -9.65
C LYS A 8 -4.23 -11.46 -10.93
N LEU A 9 -3.72 -10.52 -11.72
CA LEU A 9 -4.28 -10.08 -12.99
C LEU A 9 -3.71 -10.85 -14.20
N GLU A 10 -2.90 -11.88 -13.96
CA GLU A 10 -2.25 -12.68 -15.02
C GLU A 10 -1.46 -11.83 -16.03
N GLY A 11 -0.85 -10.74 -15.55
CA GLY A 11 -0.03 -9.82 -16.32
C GLY A 11 -0.82 -8.99 -17.35
N ARG A 12 -2.10 -8.74 -17.14
CA ARG A 12 -2.98 -8.01 -18.08
C ARG A 12 -3.95 -7.07 -17.39
N GLY A 13 -4.24 -5.95 -18.03
CA GLY A 13 -5.29 -5.03 -17.63
C GLY A 13 -4.80 -3.61 -17.32
N LYS A 14 -5.76 -2.71 -17.22
CA LYS A 14 -5.54 -1.31 -16.86
C LYS A 14 -5.46 -1.17 -15.34
N VAL A 15 -4.45 -0.45 -14.88
CA VAL A 15 -4.25 -0.18 -13.46
C VAL A 15 -4.12 1.31 -13.20
N ALA A 16 -4.61 1.75 -12.05
CA ALA A 16 -4.39 3.11 -11.55
C ALA A 16 -3.46 3.08 -10.34
N VAL A 17 -2.77 4.19 -10.09
CA VAL A 17 -1.87 4.35 -8.96
C VAL A 17 -2.35 5.53 -8.12
N LEU A 18 -2.62 5.28 -6.85
CA LEU A 18 -2.88 6.32 -5.86
C LEU A 18 -1.63 6.57 -5.04
N VAL A 19 -1.22 7.81 -5.01
CA VAL A 19 0.00 8.25 -4.33
C VAL A 19 -0.39 9.30 -3.28
N GLY A 20 0.34 9.37 -2.18
CA GLY A 20 0.03 10.33 -1.13
C GLY A 20 0.42 11.76 -1.46
N THR A 21 1.36 12.31 -0.70
CA THR A 21 1.79 13.71 -0.85
C THR A 21 2.78 13.87 -2.00
N PRO A 22 2.54 14.79 -2.95
CA PRO A 22 3.47 15.08 -4.02
C PRO A 22 4.84 15.53 -3.49
N GLY A 23 5.92 14.98 -4.06
CA GLY A 23 7.29 15.32 -3.68
C GLY A 23 7.78 14.68 -2.38
N ALA A 24 6.97 13.91 -1.67
CA ALA A 24 7.42 13.12 -0.54
C ALA A 24 8.28 11.94 -1.03
N PRO A 25 9.57 11.84 -0.64
CA PRO A 25 10.49 10.86 -1.24
C PRO A 25 9.98 9.42 -1.16
N CYS A 26 9.42 9.00 -0.03
CA CYS A 26 8.90 7.63 0.13
C CYS A 26 7.70 7.33 -0.79
N HIS A 27 6.87 8.32 -1.09
CA HIS A 27 5.73 8.17 -1.99
C HIS A 27 6.18 8.11 -3.45
N GLU A 28 7.11 8.99 -3.84
CA GLU A 28 7.67 8.99 -5.19
C GLU A 28 8.44 7.70 -5.49
N GLU A 29 9.26 7.22 -4.55
CA GLU A 29 9.98 5.95 -4.69
C GLU A 29 9.03 4.76 -4.84
N ARG A 30 7.93 4.72 -4.09
CA ARG A 30 6.89 3.69 -4.25
C ARG A 30 6.23 3.76 -5.61
N ALA A 31 5.87 4.95 -6.08
CA ALA A 31 5.29 5.16 -7.41
C ALA A 31 6.26 4.74 -8.54
N LEU A 32 7.55 5.05 -8.40
CA LEU A 32 8.60 4.56 -9.32
C LEU A 32 8.70 3.04 -9.31
N GLY A 33 8.65 2.42 -8.12
CA GLY A 33 8.63 0.96 -7.98
C GLY A 33 7.43 0.32 -8.68
N VAL A 34 6.24 0.93 -8.57
CA VAL A 34 5.05 0.47 -9.29
C VAL A 34 5.28 0.50 -10.80
N ARG A 35 5.76 1.63 -11.35
CA ARG A 35 6.07 1.76 -12.78
C ARG A 35 7.05 0.72 -13.27
N SER A 36 8.17 0.55 -12.54
CA SER A 36 9.23 -0.41 -12.88
C SER A 36 8.71 -1.85 -12.97
N VAL A 37 7.75 -2.24 -12.14
CA VAL A 37 7.15 -3.59 -12.21
C VAL A 37 6.15 -3.68 -13.36
N ILE A 38 5.26 -2.71 -13.53
CA ILE A 38 4.24 -2.75 -14.59
C ILE A 38 4.89 -2.75 -15.99
N GLU A 39 5.98 -2.00 -16.19
CA GLU A 39 6.73 -1.97 -17.46
C GLU A 39 7.30 -3.34 -17.87
N GLN A 40 7.47 -4.27 -16.94
CA GLN A 40 7.89 -5.64 -17.23
C GLN A 40 6.73 -6.54 -17.71
N HIS A 41 5.50 -6.05 -17.67
CA HIS A 41 4.28 -6.75 -18.08
C HIS A 41 3.62 -6.07 -19.28
N PRO A 42 3.95 -6.42 -20.53
CA PRO A 42 3.45 -5.73 -21.72
C PRO A 42 1.92 -5.74 -21.90
N GLY A 43 1.22 -6.61 -21.21
CA GLY A 43 -0.25 -6.66 -21.18
C GLY A 43 -0.89 -5.74 -20.16
N MET A 44 -0.10 -5.00 -19.37
CA MET A 44 -0.58 -4.08 -18.35
C MET A 44 -0.29 -2.63 -18.71
N GLU A 45 -1.17 -1.72 -18.29
CA GLU A 45 -1.06 -0.29 -18.55
C GLU A 45 -1.41 0.51 -17.29
N ILE A 46 -0.55 1.46 -16.91
CA ILE A 46 -0.92 2.48 -15.92
C ILE A 46 -1.70 3.57 -16.65
N VAL A 47 -3.01 3.62 -16.43
CA VAL A 47 -3.89 4.60 -17.09
C VAL A 47 -3.87 5.95 -16.40
N GLU A 48 -3.75 5.99 -15.08
CA GLU A 48 -3.68 7.23 -14.29
C GLU A 48 -2.84 7.04 -13.04
N LEU A 49 -2.22 8.15 -12.59
CA LEU A 49 -1.55 8.27 -11.32
C LEU A 49 -2.03 9.57 -10.66
N GLU A 50 -2.61 9.45 -9.45
CA GLU A 50 -3.22 10.55 -8.72
C GLU A 50 -2.62 10.71 -7.33
N TYR A 51 -2.45 11.97 -6.90
CA TYR A 51 -1.96 12.32 -5.57
C TYR A 51 -3.12 12.78 -4.68
N ASP A 52 -3.38 12.07 -3.61
CA ASP A 52 -4.52 12.31 -2.71
C ASP A 52 -4.17 13.05 -1.41
N GLU A 53 -2.94 13.54 -1.30
CA GLU A 53 -2.45 14.28 -0.13
C GLU A 53 -2.64 13.53 1.19
N ASP A 54 -2.51 12.20 1.18
CA ASP A 54 -2.67 11.30 2.34
C ASP A 54 -4.05 11.35 3.00
N THR A 55 -5.11 11.60 2.23
CA THR A 55 -6.46 11.64 2.78
C THR A 55 -7.37 10.56 2.18
N VAL A 56 -8.13 9.88 3.05
CA VAL A 56 -9.11 8.86 2.64
C VAL A 56 -10.17 9.44 1.72
N GLU A 57 -10.61 10.68 2.00
CA GLU A 57 -11.65 11.37 1.24
C GLU A 57 -11.23 11.64 -0.21
N LYS A 58 -9.98 12.07 -0.41
CA LYS A 58 -9.45 12.29 -1.76
C LYS A 58 -9.21 10.98 -2.49
N ALA A 59 -8.63 9.98 -1.82
CA ALA A 59 -8.46 8.64 -2.37
C ALA A 59 -9.81 8.06 -2.84
N TYR A 60 -10.86 8.20 -2.03
CA TYR A 60 -12.22 7.81 -2.38
C TYR A 60 -12.75 8.58 -3.59
N ALA A 61 -12.62 9.92 -3.58
CA ALA A 61 -13.13 10.77 -4.67
C ALA A 61 -12.42 10.48 -6.00
N TYR A 62 -11.09 10.33 -5.99
CA TYR A 62 -10.32 9.97 -7.17
C TYR A 62 -10.67 8.57 -7.68
N THR A 63 -10.82 7.60 -6.78
CA THR A 63 -11.22 6.24 -7.18
C THR A 63 -12.59 6.23 -7.87
N LYS A 64 -13.57 6.99 -7.38
CA LYS A 64 -14.86 7.13 -8.07
C LYS A 64 -14.69 7.64 -9.50
N GLN A 65 -13.92 8.70 -9.66
CA GLN A 65 -13.63 9.27 -10.99
C GLN A 65 -12.89 8.28 -11.90
N LEU A 66 -11.92 7.53 -11.34
CA LEU A 66 -11.19 6.49 -12.06
C LEU A 66 -12.13 5.39 -12.58
N LEU A 67 -13.05 4.92 -11.74
CA LEU A 67 -14.04 3.90 -12.13
C LEU A 67 -15.02 4.39 -13.20
N GLU A 68 -15.36 5.67 -13.19
CA GLU A 68 -16.20 6.30 -14.22
C GLU A 68 -15.45 6.46 -15.55
N ARG A 69 -14.20 6.96 -15.50
CA ARG A 69 -13.39 7.20 -16.71
C ARG A 69 -12.86 5.90 -17.33
N HIS A 70 -12.62 4.88 -16.51
CA HIS A 70 -12.08 3.59 -16.91
C HIS A 70 -12.99 2.43 -16.46
N PRO A 71 -14.11 2.18 -17.18
CA PRO A 71 -15.02 1.09 -16.84
C PRO A 71 -14.36 -0.30 -16.86
N ASP A 72 -13.24 -0.44 -17.56
CA ASP A 72 -12.41 -1.63 -17.69
C ASP A 72 -11.19 -1.63 -16.75
N LEU A 73 -11.15 -0.74 -15.74
CA LEU A 73 -10.09 -0.73 -14.73
C LEU A 73 -10.04 -2.08 -14.01
N ALA A 74 -8.87 -2.72 -14.05
CA ALA A 74 -8.64 -4.05 -13.48
C ALA A 74 -7.98 -4.01 -12.10
N GLY A 75 -7.19 -2.96 -11.80
CA GLY A 75 -6.50 -2.88 -10.53
C GLY A 75 -6.16 -1.47 -10.07
N ILE A 76 -5.91 -1.34 -8.76
CA ILE A 76 -5.45 -0.11 -8.11
C ILE A 76 -4.28 -0.45 -7.21
N VAL A 77 -3.17 0.27 -7.36
CA VAL A 77 -2.02 0.22 -6.46
C VAL A 77 -2.03 1.45 -5.57
N CYS A 78 -2.04 1.23 -4.27
CA CYS A 78 -2.12 2.25 -3.24
C CYS A 78 -0.77 2.40 -2.55
N CYS A 79 -0.17 3.58 -2.63
CA CYS A 79 1.21 3.83 -2.18
C CYS A 79 1.33 4.35 -0.75
N ASN A 80 0.22 4.61 -0.05
CA ASN A 80 0.20 5.04 1.36
C ASN A 80 -0.94 4.36 2.14
N MET A 81 -1.08 4.69 3.43
CA MET A 81 -2.05 4.09 4.34
C MET A 81 -3.51 4.49 4.05
N SER A 82 -3.75 5.72 3.59
CA SER A 82 -5.10 6.25 3.33
C SER A 82 -5.71 5.72 2.04
N ASN A 83 -4.87 5.48 1.03
CA ASN A 83 -5.31 5.08 -0.31
C ASN A 83 -6.17 3.81 -0.31
N PRO A 84 -5.74 2.68 0.32
CA PRO A 84 -6.50 1.43 0.23
C PRO A 84 -7.88 1.55 0.87
N VAL A 85 -8.03 2.34 1.93
CA VAL A 85 -9.33 2.60 2.57
C VAL A 85 -10.25 3.36 1.62
N GLY A 86 -9.78 4.48 1.05
CA GLY A 86 -10.57 5.28 0.11
C GLY A 86 -10.94 4.50 -1.14
N ALA A 87 -9.98 3.77 -1.71
CA ALA A 87 -10.21 2.92 -2.88
C ALA A 87 -11.24 1.83 -2.61
N ALA A 88 -11.13 1.13 -1.48
CA ALA A 88 -12.08 0.07 -1.12
C ALA A 88 -13.51 0.61 -0.96
N ARG A 89 -13.70 1.74 -0.26
CA ARG A 89 -15.01 2.38 -0.12
C ARG A 89 -15.64 2.71 -1.48
N ALA A 90 -14.87 3.27 -2.41
CA ALA A 90 -15.36 3.63 -3.74
C ALA A 90 -15.70 2.39 -4.59
N VAL A 91 -14.86 1.35 -4.54
CA VAL A 91 -15.11 0.09 -5.25
C VAL A 91 -16.35 -0.63 -4.72
N ILE A 92 -16.58 -0.60 -3.39
CA ILE A 92 -17.78 -1.15 -2.75
C ILE A 92 -19.01 -0.39 -3.23
N GLU A 93 -19.01 0.95 -3.16
CA GLU A 93 -20.13 1.78 -3.58
C GLU A 93 -20.49 1.59 -5.06
N ALA A 94 -19.49 1.41 -5.92
CA ALA A 94 -19.66 1.13 -7.33
C ALA A 94 -20.10 -0.32 -7.64
N GLY A 95 -20.18 -1.21 -6.64
CA GLY A 95 -20.50 -2.62 -6.84
C GLY A 95 -19.43 -3.38 -7.65
N ARG A 96 -18.18 -2.94 -7.59
CA ARG A 96 -17.05 -3.47 -8.38
C ARG A 96 -16.14 -4.41 -7.57
N GLN A 97 -16.56 -4.84 -6.38
CA GLN A 97 -15.82 -5.81 -5.55
C GLN A 97 -15.55 -7.10 -6.35
N GLY A 98 -14.32 -7.61 -6.23
CA GLY A 98 -13.88 -8.79 -6.97
C GLY A 98 -13.63 -8.56 -8.47
N GLN A 99 -13.98 -7.39 -9.02
CA GLN A 99 -13.70 -7.00 -10.40
C GLN A 99 -12.47 -6.09 -10.49
N VAL A 100 -12.25 -5.27 -9.48
CA VAL A 100 -11.09 -4.40 -9.35
C VAL A 100 -10.22 -4.91 -8.22
N VAL A 101 -8.98 -5.28 -8.52
CA VAL A 101 -8.00 -5.78 -7.54
C VAL A 101 -7.31 -4.62 -6.87
N ILE A 102 -7.43 -4.50 -5.55
CA ILE A 102 -6.77 -3.44 -4.78
C ILE A 102 -5.59 -4.05 -4.03
N VAL A 103 -4.40 -3.46 -4.17
CA VAL A 103 -3.25 -3.71 -3.32
C VAL A 103 -2.80 -2.40 -2.67
N GLY A 104 -2.35 -2.43 -1.43
CA GLY A 104 -2.01 -1.19 -0.74
C GLY A 104 -1.00 -1.34 0.38
N MET A 105 -0.60 -0.22 0.94
CA MET A 105 0.37 -0.14 2.03
C MET A 105 -0.33 -0.07 3.39
N ASP A 106 0.45 -0.48 4.38
CA ASP A 106 0.18 -0.37 5.81
C ASP A 106 -0.98 -1.25 6.34
N HIS A 107 -1.35 -1.05 7.59
CA HIS A 107 -2.21 -1.94 8.35
C HIS A 107 -3.30 -1.21 9.13
N ASP A 108 -3.85 -0.13 8.55
CA ASP A 108 -5.02 0.52 9.13
C ASP A 108 -6.14 -0.50 9.45
N GLN A 109 -6.84 -0.29 10.56
CA GLN A 109 -7.87 -1.23 11.03
C GLN A 109 -8.98 -1.46 9.99
N GLU A 110 -9.41 -0.40 9.31
CA GLU A 110 -10.45 -0.49 8.27
C GLU A 110 -9.91 -1.20 7.02
N ALA A 111 -8.66 -0.91 6.60
CA ALA A 111 -8.00 -1.59 5.50
C ALA A 111 -7.85 -3.10 5.76
N LEU A 112 -7.48 -3.48 6.99
CA LEU A 112 -7.45 -4.90 7.41
C LEU A 112 -8.83 -5.54 7.41
N GLY A 113 -9.88 -4.80 7.75
CA GLY A 113 -11.27 -5.24 7.60
C GLY A 113 -11.60 -5.57 6.14
N TYR A 114 -11.28 -4.67 5.22
CA TYR A 114 -11.46 -4.88 3.78
C TYR A 114 -10.59 -6.00 3.20
N LEU A 115 -9.39 -6.21 3.76
CA LEU A 115 -8.54 -7.35 3.41
C LEU A 115 -9.19 -8.67 3.85
N ARG A 116 -9.71 -8.74 5.09
CA ARG A 116 -10.43 -9.90 5.62
C ARG A 116 -11.67 -10.23 4.77
N ASP A 117 -12.40 -9.22 4.37
CA ASP A 117 -13.63 -9.40 3.58
C ASP A 117 -13.35 -9.61 2.08
N GLY A 118 -12.07 -9.54 1.64
CA GLY A 118 -11.65 -9.80 0.27
C GLY A 118 -11.85 -8.64 -0.70
N THR A 119 -12.23 -7.45 -0.23
CA THR A 119 -12.31 -6.23 -1.06
C THR A 119 -10.91 -5.73 -1.43
N ILE A 120 -9.97 -5.78 -0.48
CA ILE A 120 -8.53 -5.58 -0.73
C ILE A 120 -7.89 -6.96 -0.90
N TYR A 121 -7.00 -7.09 -1.89
CA TYR A 121 -6.34 -8.35 -2.19
C TYR A 121 -5.09 -8.58 -1.33
N ALA A 122 -4.26 -7.55 -1.16
CA ALA A 122 -3.05 -7.64 -0.36
C ALA A 122 -2.65 -6.28 0.23
N LEU A 123 -2.04 -6.31 1.41
CA LEU A 123 -1.44 -5.15 2.07
C LEU A 123 0.04 -5.41 2.35
N GLY A 124 0.88 -4.41 2.12
CA GLY A 124 2.28 -4.38 2.49
C GLY A 124 2.45 -3.74 3.86
N VAL A 125 2.74 -4.55 4.85
CA VAL A 125 2.82 -4.12 6.25
C VAL A 125 4.26 -3.89 6.65
N GLN A 126 4.57 -2.70 7.16
CA GLN A 126 5.87 -2.33 7.71
C GLN A 126 5.96 -2.79 9.17
N ASP A 127 7.14 -3.23 9.59
CA ASP A 127 7.42 -3.50 11.01
C ASP A 127 7.69 -2.19 11.77
N CYS A 128 6.60 -1.46 12.05
CA CYS A 128 6.68 -0.17 12.75
C CYS A 128 7.28 -0.26 14.15
N TYR A 129 7.15 -1.43 14.81
CA TYR A 129 7.76 -1.65 16.13
C TYR A 129 9.29 -1.67 16.02
N SER A 130 9.85 -2.51 15.15
CA SER A 130 11.29 -2.59 14.93
C SER A 130 11.86 -1.27 14.43
N ILE A 131 11.18 -0.60 13.49
CA ILE A 131 11.58 0.73 13.02
C ILE A 131 11.69 1.72 14.18
N GLY A 132 10.68 1.78 15.06
CA GLY A 132 10.71 2.68 16.22
C GLY A 132 11.78 2.31 17.24
N PHE A 133 11.90 1.03 17.55
CA PHE A 133 12.87 0.51 18.52
C PHE A 133 14.32 0.78 18.07
N ASP A 134 14.65 0.41 16.84
CA ASP A 134 16.00 0.59 16.30
C ASP A 134 16.36 2.06 16.12
N THR A 135 15.38 2.90 15.73
CA THR A 135 15.57 4.35 15.67
C THR A 135 16.00 4.93 17.01
N VAL A 136 15.36 4.51 18.11
CA VAL A 136 15.73 4.98 19.45
C VAL A 136 17.11 4.46 19.85
N GLN A 137 17.43 3.19 19.56
CA GLN A 137 18.76 2.65 19.84
C GLN A 137 19.87 3.43 19.10
N VAL A 138 19.67 3.70 17.80
CA VAL A 138 20.63 4.48 17.01
C VAL A 138 20.74 5.89 17.56
N ALA A 139 19.65 6.54 17.95
CA ALA A 139 19.69 7.88 18.55
C ALA A 139 20.50 7.91 19.86
N VAL A 140 20.38 6.87 20.70
CA VAL A 140 21.19 6.75 21.93
C VAL A 140 22.69 6.57 21.59
N MET A 141 23.01 5.69 20.64
CA MET A 141 24.40 5.51 20.18
C MET A 141 25.02 6.80 19.67
N ILE A 142 24.28 7.58 18.89
CA ILE A 142 24.75 8.90 18.41
C ILE A 142 24.97 9.85 19.60
N ALA A 143 24.07 9.88 20.57
CA ALA A 143 24.21 10.72 21.76
C ALA A 143 25.43 10.32 22.60
N ASP A 144 25.81 9.05 22.60
CA ASP A 144 27.02 8.52 23.25
C ASP A 144 28.31 8.72 22.42
N GLY A 145 28.21 9.38 21.26
CA GLY A 145 29.35 9.74 20.40
C GLY A 145 29.76 8.65 19.41
N VAL A 146 28.96 7.61 19.20
CA VAL A 146 29.20 6.58 18.19
C VAL A 146 28.85 7.15 16.79
N LEU A 147 29.76 7.00 15.84
CA LEU A 147 29.57 7.50 14.48
C LEU A 147 28.88 6.47 13.60
N PRO A 148 28.11 6.94 12.57
CA PRO A 148 27.55 6.06 11.55
C PRO A 148 28.64 5.20 10.88
N GLY A 149 28.34 3.92 10.66
CA GLY A 149 29.28 2.96 10.08
C GLY A 149 30.20 2.25 11.08
N GLU A 150 30.31 2.72 12.33
CA GLU A 150 31.14 2.09 13.36
C GLU A 150 30.41 0.94 14.06
N ALA A 151 29.22 1.19 14.59
CA ALA A 151 28.42 0.20 15.32
C ALA A 151 27.04 -0.02 14.71
N TYR A 152 26.63 0.79 13.76
CA TYR A 152 25.38 0.65 13.01
C TYR A 152 25.57 1.12 11.56
N PRO A 153 24.82 0.57 10.59
CA PRO A 153 24.93 0.99 9.19
C PRO A 153 24.38 2.42 9.00
N GLU A 154 24.93 3.16 8.02
CA GLU A 154 24.42 4.50 7.66
C GLU A 154 22.97 4.47 7.20
N LYS A 155 22.54 3.36 6.60
CA LYS A 155 21.15 3.11 6.18
C LYS A 155 20.74 1.73 6.62
N THR A 156 19.59 1.66 7.27
CA THR A 156 18.91 0.40 7.63
C THR A 156 17.61 0.31 6.85
N GLN A 157 17.33 -0.84 6.27
CA GLN A 157 16.09 -1.10 5.57
C GLN A 157 15.34 -2.21 6.30
N GLU A 158 14.21 -1.87 6.89
CA GLU A 158 13.30 -2.83 7.48
C GLU A 158 12.46 -3.54 6.41
N THR A 159 12.10 -4.77 6.70
CA THR A 159 11.32 -5.59 5.77
C THR A 159 9.85 -5.18 5.77
N THR A 160 9.24 -5.22 4.58
CA THR A 160 7.79 -5.12 4.42
C THR A 160 7.22 -6.50 4.18
N THR A 161 6.29 -6.93 5.01
CA THR A 161 5.59 -8.22 4.85
C THR A 161 4.33 -8.03 4.04
N ILE A 162 4.10 -8.90 3.04
CA ILE A 162 2.84 -8.90 2.30
C ILE A 162 1.84 -9.79 3.02
N VAL A 163 0.72 -9.20 3.38
CA VAL A 163 -0.38 -9.87 4.08
C VAL A 163 -1.56 -10.02 3.12
N TYR A 164 -2.08 -11.22 3.06
CA TYR A 164 -3.28 -11.58 2.29
C TYR A 164 -4.45 -11.85 3.24
N GLN A 165 -5.61 -12.13 2.67
CA GLN A 165 -6.86 -12.36 3.41
C GLN A 165 -6.71 -13.31 4.61
N ASN A 166 -5.97 -14.39 4.45
CA ASN A 166 -5.75 -15.40 5.50
C ASN A 166 -4.97 -14.88 6.72
N GLY A 167 -4.20 -13.80 6.59
CA GLY A 167 -3.47 -13.17 7.68
C GLY A 167 -4.22 -12.00 8.36
N ALA A 168 -5.30 -11.53 7.76
CA ALA A 168 -5.99 -10.32 8.20
C ALA A 168 -6.60 -10.43 9.61
N ALA A 169 -7.24 -11.55 9.93
CA ALA A 169 -7.87 -11.78 11.23
C ALA A 169 -6.84 -11.79 12.38
N ASP A 170 -5.69 -12.44 12.17
CA ASP A 170 -4.62 -12.47 13.18
C ASP A 170 -4.02 -11.07 13.40
N MET A 171 -3.86 -10.27 12.35
CA MET A 171 -3.40 -8.90 12.49
C MET A 171 -4.41 -8.02 13.21
N LEU A 172 -5.69 -8.10 12.86
CA LEU A 172 -6.76 -7.36 13.55
C LEU A 172 -6.78 -7.69 15.05
N ARG A 173 -6.64 -8.96 15.40
CA ARG A 173 -6.58 -9.40 16.79
C ARG A 173 -5.34 -8.86 17.49
N THR A 174 -4.17 -9.01 16.88
CA THR A 174 -2.88 -8.66 17.49
C THR A 174 -2.71 -7.16 17.66
N LEU A 175 -3.06 -6.36 16.64
CA LEU A 175 -2.81 -4.93 16.63
C LEU A 175 -3.95 -4.11 17.26
N TYR A 176 -5.19 -4.58 17.10
CA TYR A 176 -6.38 -3.79 17.48
C TYR A 176 -7.29 -4.49 18.50
N GLY A 177 -6.97 -5.71 18.91
CA GLY A 177 -7.79 -6.46 19.87
C GLY A 177 -9.17 -6.85 19.33
N VAL A 178 -9.35 -6.81 18.00
CA VAL A 178 -10.62 -7.20 17.37
C VAL A 178 -10.76 -8.73 17.44
N ILE A 179 -11.79 -9.17 18.16
CA ILE A 179 -12.18 -10.59 18.27
C ILE A 179 -13.46 -10.72 17.46
N ASP A 180 -13.49 -11.68 16.55
CA ASP A 180 -14.67 -11.98 15.73
C ASP A 180 -15.83 -12.49 16.58
#